data_d9c232e4aac18f4fa748a9c2b6cf653b
#
_entry.id   d9c232e4aac18f4fa748a9c2b6cf653b
#
_cell.length_a   1.000
_cell.length_b   1.000
_cell.length_c   1.000
_cell.angle_alpha   90.00
_cell.angle_beta   90.00
_cell.angle_gamma   90.00
#
_symmetry.space_group_name_H-M   'P 1'
#
loop_
_entity.id
_entity.type
_entity.pdbx_description
1 polymer ?
#
loop_
_entity_poly.entity_id
_entity_poly.type
_entity_poly.pdbx_seq_one_letter_code
_entity_poly.pdbx_strand_id
1 'polypeptide(L)'
;MNRLLSILVALFATTPLFAQAPYPSRVDLRFDHWYDYAEMTQALHDLVAKYPELLAIESIGQSVGGRELWLVTLNSPATGGDRDKTAMFIDGNIHGNEIQAAETVLYSIWYLCKSYGVIDRITELIDERSFYFVPMENPDGREVWFHQPANPHFLRGGIRPVDNDHDGVSDEDGPDDLDGDGHITSMWIQDELGRYEIDEDDPRFFKRVEANDPP
;
A
#
# COMPACT_ATOMS: atom_id res chain seq x y z
N MET A 1 74.01 -30.42 -8.62
CA MET A 1 73.56 -29.05 -8.81
C MET A 1 72.05 -29.09 -8.66
N ASN A 2 71.53 -28.95 -7.42
CA ASN A 2 70.11 -28.99 -7.11
C ASN A 2 69.57 -27.56 -7.10
N ARG A 3 68.67 -27.26 -7.99
CA ARG A 3 67.93 -26.02 -7.95
C ARG A 3 66.63 -26.23 -7.16
N LEU A 4 66.57 -25.70 -5.95
CA LEU A 4 65.35 -25.59 -5.14
C LEU A 4 64.43 -24.52 -5.74
N LEU A 5 63.27 -24.95 -6.20
CA LEU A 5 62.21 -24.07 -6.69
C LEU A 5 61.37 -23.70 -5.49
N SER A 6 61.53 -22.46 -5.01
CA SER A 6 60.62 -21.92 -3.93
C SER A 6 59.30 -21.50 -4.52
N ILE A 7 58.25 -22.24 -4.19
CA ILE A 7 56.85 -21.88 -4.51
C ILE A 7 56.37 -20.92 -3.44
N LEU A 8 56.15 -19.65 -3.82
CA LEU A 8 55.53 -18.65 -2.98
C LEU A 8 54.01 -18.83 -3.05
N VAL A 9 53.42 -19.42 -2.01
CA VAL A 9 51.94 -19.51 -1.89
C VAL A 9 51.44 -18.19 -1.30
N ALA A 10 50.87 -17.34 -2.15
CA ALA A 10 50.17 -16.15 -1.69
C ALA A 10 48.82 -16.57 -1.09
N LEU A 11 48.71 -16.54 0.23
CA LEU A 11 47.45 -16.66 0.93
C LEU A 11 46.65 -15.36 0.69
N PHE A 12 45.67 -15.39 -0.21
CA PHE A 12 44.64 -14.37 -0.25
C PHE A 12 43.74 -14.60 0.95
N ALA A 13 43.89 -13.77 1.99
CA ALA A 13 42.93 -13.66 3.06
C ALA A 13 41.66 -13.05 2.45
N THR A 14 40.70 -13.89 2.03
CA THR A 14 39.33 -13.44 1.75
C THR A 14 38.73 -13.07 3.08
N THR A 15 38.74 -11.78 3.41
CA THR A 15 37.85 -11.26 4.47
C THR A 15 36.43 -11.60 4.04
N PRO A 16 35.68 -12.37 4.85
CA PRO A 16 34.28 -12.60 4.55
C PRO A 16 33.61 -11.23 4.51
N LEU A 17 32.97 -10.90 3.39
CA LEU A 17 32.05 -9.78 3.31
C LEU A 17 30.89 -10.17 4.20
N PHE A 18 30.96 -9.82 5.48
CA PHE A 18 29.80 -9.94 6.35
C PHE A 18 28.74 -9.03 5.73
N ALA A 19 27.73 -9.64 5.11
CA ALA A 19 26.49 -8.95 4.82
C ALA A 19 26.08 -8.32 6.16
N GLN A 20 26.07 -6.99 6.19
CA GLN A 20 25.73 -6.26 7.39
C GLN A 20 24.36 -6.76 7.80
N ALA A 21 24.28 -7.43 8.95
CA ALA A 21 23.03 -7.99 9.44
C ALA A 21 22.00 -6.84 9.43
N PRO A 22 20.81 -7.05 8.89
CA PRO A 22 19.81 -5.99 8.86
C PRO A 22 19.65 -5.48 10.29
N TYR A 23 19.89 -4.17 10.50
CA TYR A 23 19.73 -3.54 11.82
C TYR A 23 18.32 -3.84 12.34
N PRO A 24 18.20 -4.24 13.61
CA PRO A 24 16.95 -4.76 14.14
C PRO A 24 15.89 -3.65 14.21
N SER A 25 14.69 -3.96 13.72
CA SER A 25 13.52 -3.14 13.99
C SER A 25 13.07 -3.32 15.44
N ARG A 26 12.53 -2.26 16.05
CA ARG A 26 11.86 -2.33 17.37
C ARG A 26 10.45 -2.92 17.27
N VAL A 27 9.91 -3.00 16.06
CA VAL A 27 8.58 -3.56 15.76
C VAL A 27 8.75 -4.65 14.72
N ASP A 28 8.17 -5.81 14.99
CA ASP A 28 8.15 -6.93 14.06
C ASP A 28 6.94 -6.78 13.13
N LEU A 29 7.10 -6.00 12.06
CA LEU A 29 6.11 -5.89 10.99
C LEU A 29 6.41 -6.89 9.89
N ARG A 30 5.39 -7.59 9.46
CA ARG A 30 5.44 -8.55 8.36
C ARG A 30 4.86 -7.92 7.11
N PHE A 31 5.55 -8.08 5.97
CA PHE A 31 5.11 -7.59 4.66
C PHE A 31 4.88 -8.77 3.70
N ASP A 32 4.38 -9.87 4.23
CA ASP A 32 4.03 -11.11 3.52
C ASP A 32 2.51 -11.32 3.38
N HIS A 33 1.73 -10.38 3.86
CA HIS A 33 0.27 -10.30 3.73
C HIS A 33 -0.17 -8.84 3.61
N TRP A 34 -1.44 -8.66 3.28
CA TRP A 34 -2.07 -7.34 3.24
C TRP A 34 -2.77 -7.07 4.57
N TYR A 35 -2.58 -5.90 5.13
CA TYR A 35 -3.21 -5.46 6.37
C TYR A 35 -4.63 -4.98 6.10
N ASP A 36 -5.65 -5.50 6.80
CA ASP A 36 -6.96 -4.86 6.84
C ASP A 36 -6.92 -3.58 7.69
N TYR A 37 -8.07 -2.90 7.85
CA TYR A 37 -8.12 -1.66 8.63
C TYR A 37 -7.69 -1.84 10.09
N ALA A 38 -8.13 -2.92 10.74
CA ALA A 38 -7.83 -3.17 12.15
C ALA A 38 -6.34 -3.50 12.34
N GLU A 39 -5.80 -4.35 11.50
CA GLU A 39 -4.39 -4.73 11.52
C GLU A 39 -3.48 -3.53 11.22
N MET A 40 -3.82 -2.71 10.21
CA MET A 40 -3.08 -1.50 9.89
C MET A 40 -3.11 -0.50 11.04
N THR A 41 -4.27 -0.26 11.64
CA THR A 41 -4.41 0.60 12.82
C THR A 41 -3.53 0.12 13.97
N GLN A 42 -3.53 -1.17 14.25
CA GLN A 42 -2.68 -1.76 15.29
C GLN A 42 -1.20 -1.58 14.98
N ALA A 43 -0.79 -1.84 13.73
CA ALA A 43 0.61 -1.67 13.29
C ALA A 43 1.10 -0.22 13.47
N LEU A 44 0.26 0.78 13.14
CA LEU A 44 0.59 2.19 13.34
C LEU A 44 0.75 2.53 14.83
N HIS A 45 -0.16 2.06 15.68
CA HIS A 45 -0.04 2.27 17.13
C HIS A 45 1.19 1.56 17.73
N ASP A 46 1.53 0.38 17.25
CA ASP A 46 2.73 -0.35 17.69
C ASP A 46 4.01 0.40 17.29
N LEU A 47 4.04 0.98 16.08
CA LEU A 47 5.16 1.82 15.65
C LEU A 47 5.32 3.04 16.56
N VAL A 48 4.24 3.77 16.82
CA VAL A 48 4.27 4.95 17.71
C VAL A 48 4.70 4.57 19.11
N ALA A 49 4.20 3.46 19.66
CA ALA A 49 4.58 2.99 20.99
C ALA A 49 6.07 2.59 21.09
N LYS A 50 6.69 2.18 19.98
CA LYS A 50 8.10 1.75 19.94
C LYS A 50 9.08 2.86 19.54
N TYR A 51 8.60 3.90 18.86
CA TYR A 51 9.39 5.06 18.44
C TYR A 51 8.76 6.38 18.92
N PRO A 52 8.40 6.50 20.22
CA PRO A 52 7.71 7.68 20.74
C PRO A 52 8.53 8.96 20.64
N GLU A 53 9.85 8.82 20.48
CA GLU A 53 10.77 9.94 20.26
C GLU A 53 10.71 10.53 18.85
N LEU A 54 10.12 9.79 17.89
CA LEU A 54 10.04 10.20 16.48
C LEU A 54 8.62 10.32 15.99
N LEU A 55 7.70 9.50 16.49
CA LEU A 55 6.35 9.35 15.98
C LEU A 55 5.28 9.89 16.91
N ALA A 56 4.30 10.54 16.31
CA ALA A 56 3.01 10.83 16.92
C ALA A 56 1.90 10.35 16.00
N ILE A 57 0.74 10.01 16.55
CA ILE A 57 -0.46 9.61 15.79
C ILE A 57 -1.66 10.35 16.35
N GLU A 58 -2.51 10.83 15.45
CA GLU A 58 -3.79 11.44 15.79
C GLU A 58 -4.85 11.09 14.76
N SER A 59 -6.10 11.12 15.15
CA SER A 59 -7.21 11.06 14.21
C SER A 59 -7.47 12.44 13.62
N ILE A 60 -7.53 12.52 12.30
CA ILE A 60 -7.90 13.75 11.58
C ILE A 60 -9.36 13.77 11.15
N GLY A 61 -10.15 12.78 11.58
CA GLY A 61 -11.57 12.65 11.29
C GLY A 61 -11.97 11.20 11.11
N GLN A 62 -13.20 11.01 10.64
CA GLN A 62 -13.78 9.70 10.39
C GLN A 62 -14.29 9.58 8.97
N SER A 63 -14.21 8.38 8.43
CA SER A 63 -14.84 8.00 7.17
C SER A 63 -16.37 7.96 7.29
N VAL A 64 -17.06 7.75 6.18
CA VAL A 64 -18.54 7.56 6.16
C VAL A 64 -18.94 6.34 7.00
N GLY A 65 -18.14 5.28 7.01
CA GLY A 65 -18.33 4.08 7.83
C GLY A 65 -17.90 4.22 9.29
N GLY A 66 -17.47 5.42 9.74
CA GLY A 66 -17.07 5.69 11.11
C GLY A 66 -15.68 5.19 11.49
N ARG A 67 -14.83 4.88 10.52
CA ARG A 67 -13.42 4.49 10.74
C ARG A 67 -12.55 5.73 10.88
N GLU A 68 -11.65 5.73 11.88
CA GLU A 68 -10.71 6.83 12.09
C GLU A 68 -9.76 6.98 10.90
N LEU A 69 -9.51 8.22 10.50
CA LEU A 69 -8.47 8.58 9.53
C LEU A 69 -7.23 8.96 10.30
N TRP A 70 -6.22 8.08 10.25
CA TRP A 70 -5.00 8.24 11.03
C TRP A 70 -3.98 9.12 10.32
N LEU A 71 -3.53 10.17 11.00
CA LEU A 71 -2.34 10.95 10.63
C LEU A 71 -1.18 10.50 11.52
N VAL A 72 -0.10 10.05 10.90
CA VAL A 72 1.17 9.76 11.59
C VAL A 72 2.17 10.85 11.25
N THR A 73 2.67 11.54 12.27
CA THR A 73 3.72 12.54 12.13
C THR A 73 5.07 11.92 12.49
N LEU A 74 6.04 12.01 11.59
CA LEU A 74 7.43 11.63 11.84
C LEU A 74 8.30 12.90 11.91
N ASN A 75 8.95 13.10 13.02
CA ASN A 75 9.85 14.22 13.28
C ASN A 75 10.90 13.83 14.32
N SER A 76 12.06 14.48 14.29
CA SER A 76 13.04 14.49 15.40
C SER A 76 12.86 15.77 16.22
N PRO A 77 12.15 15.75 17.36
CA PRO A 77 11.93 16.95 18.17
C PRO A 77 13.22 17.55 18.73
N ALA A 78 14.28 16.74 18.82
CA ALA A 78 15.60 17.19 19.27
C ALA A 78 16.22 18.25 18.35
N THR A 79 15.79 18.30 17.08
CA THR A 79 16.32 19.24 16.06
C THR A 79 15.30 20.31 15.65
N GLY A 80 14.11 20.32 16.25
CA GLY A 80 13.06 21.33 16.04
C GLY A 80 11.66 20.74 16.01
N GLY A 81 10.65 21.60 16.12
CA GLY A 81 9.24 21.21 15.97
C GLY A 81 8.92 20.75 14.55
N ASP A 82 7.93 19.91 14.42
CA ASP A 82 7.47 19.40 13.11
C ASP A 82 6.99 20.53 12.18
N ARG A 83 6.41 21.58 12.76
CA ARG A 83 5.92 22.76 12.01
C ARG A 83 6.99 23.79 11.68
N ASP A 84 8.16 23.65 12.28
CA ASP A 84 9.29 24.56 12.06
C ASP A 84 10.22 24.09 10.93
N LYS A 85 9.97 22.87 10.42
CA LYS A 85 10.75 22.23 9.37
C LYS A 85 9.98 22.21 8.04
N THR A 86 10.72 22.09 6.93
CA THR A 86 10.12 21.77 5.65
C THR A 86 9.49 20.38 5.75
N ALA A 87 8.23 20.26 5.35
CA ALA A 87 7.47 19.04 5.50
C ALA A 87 7.20 18.34 4.17
N MET A 88 7.01 17.03 4.23
CA MET A 88 6.48 16.21 3.16
C MET A 88 5.20 15.52 3.62
N PHE A 89 4.12 15.65 2.83
CA PHE A 89 2.88 14.91 3.01
C PHE A 89 2.90 13.69 2.11
N ILE A 90 2.53 12.54 2.66
CA ILE A 90 2.51 11.24 1.97
C ILE A 90 1.23 10.53 2.37
N ASP A 91 0.42 10.24 1.39
CA ASP A 91 -0.86 9.56 1.55
C ASP A 91 -0.90 8.25 0.75
N GLY A 92 -1.89 7.44 1.04
CA GLY A 92 -2.10 6.19 0.35
C GLY A 92 -3.56 5.73 0.41
N ASN A 93 -3.89 4.81 -0.50
CA ASN A 93 -5.18 4.13 -0.54
C ASN A 93 -6.40 5.09 -0.65
N ILE A 94 -6.24 6.17 -1.44
CA ILE A 94 -7.35 7.06 -1.80
C ILE A 94 -8.42 6.28 -2.57
N HIS A 95 -8.02 5.32 -3.40
CA HIS A 95 -8.92 4.35 -4.01
C HIS A 95 -8.88 3.06 -3.20
N GLY A 96 -10.02 2.60 -2.73
CA GLY A 96 -10.14 1.45 -1.82
C GLY A 96 -9.53 0.14 -2.35
N ASN A 97 -9.55 -0.07 -3.66
CA ASN A 97 -9.00 -1.25 -4.32
C ASN A 97 -7.47 -1.21 -4.54
N GLU A 98 -6.82 -0.07 -4.31
CA GLU A 98 -5.36 0.08 -4.44
C GLU A 98 -4.67 -0.19 -3.10
N ILE A 99 -4.88 -1.40 -2.58
CA ILE A 99 -4.49 -1.77 -1.22
C ILE A 99 -2.99 -1.65 -0.95
N GLN A 100 -2.14 -1.89 -1.96
CA GLN A 100 -0.68 -1.84 -1.83
C GLN A 100 -0.15 -0.44 -1.49
N ALA A 101 -0.93 0.62 -1.75
CA ALA A 101 -0.51 1.99 -1.44
C ALA A 101 -0.37 2.19 0.08
N ALA A 102 -1.33 1.70 0.88
CA ALA A 102 -1.26 1.76 2.34
C ALA A 102 -0.05 0.99 2.89
N GLU A 103 0.25 -0.20 2.32
CA GLU A 103 1.42 -1.01 2.68
C GLU A 103 2.72 -0.26 2.42
N THR A 104 2.79 0.45 1.28
CA THR A 104 3.98 1.24 0.92
C THR A 104 4.20 2.38 1.91
N VAL A 105 3.12 3.04 2.35
CA VAL A 105 3.20 4.10 3.37
C VAL A 105 3.61 3.53 4.72
N LEU A 106 3.01 2.41 5.16
CA LEU A 106 3.40 1.72 6.40
C LEU A 106 4.88 1.30 6.36
N TYR A 107 5.33 0.70 5.25
CA TYR A 107 6.72 0.33 5.06
C TYR A 107 7.64 1.54 5.16
N SER A 108 7.25 2.68 4.57
CA SER A 108 8.04 3.91 4.60
C SER A 108 8.23 4.44 6.02
N ILE A 109 7.15 4.49 6.82
CA ILE A 109 7.23 4.88 8.24
C ILE A 109 8.16 3.94 8.99
N TRP A 110 7.95 2.64 8.88
CA TRP A 110 8.75 1.62 9.53
C TRP A 110 10.23 1.70 9.13
N TYR A 111 10.51 1.85 7.82
CA TYR A 111 11.88 1.92 7.31
C TYR A 111 12.61 3.16 7.80
N LEU A 112 11.97 4.33 7.78
CA LEU A 112 12.54 5.58 8.26
C LEU A 112 12.87 5.49 9.75
N CYS A 113 11.92 5.02 10.56
CA CYS A 113 12.11 4.90 12.00
C CYS A 113 13.25 3.95 12.38
N LYS A 114 13.29 2.75 11.79
CA LYS A 114 14.34 1.78 12.13
C LYS A 114 15.72 2.21 11.64
N SER A 115 15.78 3.09 10.64
CA SER A 115 17.03 3.56 10.03
C SER A 115 17.58 4.81 10.70
N TYR A 116 16.78 5.50 11.49
CA TYR A 116 17.20 6.69 12.23
C TYR A 116 18.29 6.34 13.25
N GLY A 117 19.37 7.12 13.27
CA GLY A 117 20.55 6.87 14.08
C GLY A 117 21.45 5.71 13.59
N VAL A 118 21.12 5.08 12.45
CA VAL A 118 21.87 3.96 11.86
C VAL A 118 22.37 4.31 10.47
N ILE A 119 21.54 4.94 9.65
CA ILE A 119 21.88 5.41 8.31
C ILE A 119 21.97 6.91 8.34
N ASP A 120 23.18 7.47 8.17
CA ASP A 120 23.45 8.91 8.29
C ASP A 120 22.48 9.76 7.43
N ARG A 121 22.29 9.40 6.18
CA ARG A 121 21.38 10.10 5.25
C ARG A 121 19.92 10.10 5.74
N ILE A 122 19.46 9.03 6.37
CA ILE A 122 18.10 8.96 6.91
C ILE A 122 18.00 9.79 8.19
N THR A 123 19.04 9.77 9.01
CA THR A 123 19.13 10.57 10.22
C THR A 123 19.08 12.07 9.87
N GLU A 124 19.93 12.52 8.95
CA GLU A 124 19.94 13.90 8.44
C GLU A 124 18.57 14.29 7.88
N LEU A 125 17.96 13.40 7.10
CA LEU A 125 16.65 13.65 6.49
C LEU A 125 15.56 13.91 7.53
N ILE A 126 15.49 13.12 8.63
CA ILE A 126 14.50 13.26 9.68
C ILE A 126 14.84 14.43 10.62
N ASP A 127 16.12 14.73 10.79
CA ASP A 127 16.57 15.87 11.57
C ASP A 127 16.25 17.21 10.89
N GLU A 128 16.25 17.25 9.58
CA GLU A 128 15.99 18.47 8.79
C GLU A 128 14.54 18.60 8.31
N ARG A 129 13.77 17.53 8.27
CA ARG A 129 12.45 17.47 7.65
C ARG A 129 11.44 16.82 8.58
N SER A 130 10.17 17.18 8.37
CA SER A 130 9.02 16.51 8.97
C SER A 130 8.23 15.76 7.92
N PHE A 131 7.58 14.67 8.30
CA PHE A 131 6.74 13.88 7.42
C PHE A 131 5.37 13.71 8.06
N TYR A 132 4.34 13.85 7.25
CA TYR A 132 2.95 13.60 7.61
C TYR A 132 2.42 12.50 6.71
N PHE A 133 2.01 11.38 7.33
CA PHE A 133 1.54 10.21 6.62
C PHE A 133 0.07 9.96 6.90
N VAL A 134 -0.71 9.75 5.84
CA VAL A 134 -2.09 9.24 5.91
C VAL A 134 -2.13 7.91 5.15
N PRO A 135 -1.86 6.78 5.82
CA PRO A 135 -1.73 5.48 5.14
C PRO A 135 -2.99 5.02 4.41
N MET A 136 -4.17 5.37 4.95
CA MET A 136 -5.46 4.95 4.40
C MET A 136 -6.42 6.13 4.34
N GLU A 137 -6.52 6.79 3.17
CA GLU A 137 -7.50 7.85 2.97
C GLU A 137 -8.92 7.31 2.77
N ASN A 138 -9.04 6.09 2.25
CA ASN A 138 -10.32 5.41 2.03
C ASN A 138 -10.37 4.06 2.74
N PRO A 139 -10.45 4.06 4.08
CA PRO A 139 -10.50 2.83 4.86
C PRO A 139 -11.78 2.01 4.59
N ASP A 140 -12.88 2.66 4.22
CA ASP A 140 -14.14 1.98 3.92
C ASP A 140 -14.05 1.16 2.63
N GLY A 141 -13.54 1.77 1.55
CA GLY A 141 -13.33 1.06 0.30
C GLY A 141 -12.33 -0.10 0.44
N ARG A 142 -11.32 0.06 1.32
CA ARG A 142 -10.38 -1.00 1.65
C ARG A 142 -11.08 -2.18 2.35
N GLU A 143 -11.93 -1.92 3.35
CA GLU A 143 -12.68 -2.96 4.06
C GLU A 143 -13.66 -3.71 3.14
N VAL A 144 -14.32 -3.00 2.24
CA VAL A 144 -15.15 -3.62 1.22
C VAL A 144 -14.34 -4.58 0.36
N TRP A 145 -13.14 -4.20 -0.05
CA TRP A 145 -12.26 -5.06 -0.83
C TRP A 145 -11.86 -6.34 -0.09
N PHE A 146 -11.58 -6.23 1.22
CA PHE A 146 -11.19 -7.40 2.03
C PHE A 146 -12.35 -8.32 2.38
N HIS A 147 -13.53 -7.76 2.67
CA HIS A 147 -14.57 -8.50 3.39
C HIS A 147 -15.91 -8.57 2.67
N GLN A 148 -16.13 -7.76 1.63
CA GLN A 148 -17.42 -7.64 0.95
C GLN A 148 -17.25 -7.62 -0.57
N PRO A 149 -16.78 -8.71 -1.19
CA PRO A 149 -16.54 -8.74 -2.64
C PRO A 149 -17.83 -8.54 -3.46
N ALA A 150 -18.97 -8.99 -2.95
CA ALA A 150 -20.30 -8.80 -3.55
C ALA A 150 -21.00 -7.56 -2.98
N ASN A 151 -20.40 -6.37 -3.19
CA ASN A 151 -20.93 -5.11 -2.69
C ASN A 151 -21.37 -4.22 -3.87
N PRO A 152 -22.53 -3.51 -3.78
CA PRO A 152 -22.99 -2.59 -4.83
C PRO A 152 -22.06 -1.39 -5.04
N HIS A 153 -21.27 -1.05 -4.02
CA HIS A 153 -20.36 0.08 -4.13
C HIS A 153 -19.16 -0.23 -5.02
N PHE A 154 -18.76 0.78 -5.76
CA PHE A 154 -17.54 0.70 -6.53
C PHE A 154 -16.34 0.73 -5.59
N LEU A 155 -15.58 -0.36 -5.54
CA LEU A 155 -14.45 -0.56 -4.59
C LEU A 155 -13.40 0.56 -4.61
N ARG A 156 -13.29 1.25 -5.72
CA ARG A 156 -12.40 2.39 -5.89
C ARG A 156 -12.90 3.64 -5.17
N GLY A 157 -14.21 3.82 -5.07
CA GLY A 157 -14.88 4.91 -4.37
C GLY A 157 -15.00 4.65 -2.86
N GLY A 158 -16.11 5.02 -2.31
CA GLY A 158 -16.44 4.79 -0.90
C GLY A 158 -17.74 4.02 -0.76
N ILE A 159 -18.26 3.97 0.44
CA ILE A 159 -19.53 3.33 0.78
C ILE A 159 -20.68 4.35 0.90
N ARG A 160 -20.52 5.52 0.28
CA ARG A 160 -21.60 6.50 0.26
C ARG A 160 -22.76 5.94 -0.57
N PRO A 161 -24.02 5.98 -0.07
CA PRO A 161 -25.15 5.46 -0.80
C PRO A 161 -25.24 6.04 -2.21
N VAL A 162 -25.51 5.18 -3.19
CA VAL A 162 -25.61 5.52 -4.61
C VAL A 162 -26.94 4.98 -5.14
N ASP A 163 -27.67 5.84 -5.84
CA ASP A 163 -28.88 5.54 -6.60
C ASP A 163 -28.48 5.68 -8.08
N ASN A 164 -28.24 4.56 -8.76
CA ASN A 164 -27.65 4.54 -10.09
C ASN A 164 -28.68 4.76 -11.20
N ASP A 165 -29.94 4.34 -11.00
CA ASP A 165 -31.02 4.48 -11.98
C ASP A 165 -31.94 5.67 -11.67
N HIS A 166 -31.77 6.34 -10.53
CA HIS A 166 -32.51 7.53 -10.08
C HIS A 166 -33.99 7.25 -9.77
N ASP A 167 -34.28 6.06 -9.25
CA ASP A 167 -35.66 5.70 -8.83
C ASP A 167 -35.96 6.10 -7.38
N GLY A 168 -34.97 6.56 -6.62
CA GLY A 168 -35.08 7.03 -5.24
C GLY A 168 -34.75 5.97 -4.19
N VAL A 169 -34.35 4.76 -4.61
CA VAL A 169 -33.77 3.73 -3.76
C VAL A 169 -32.26 3.74 -3.96
N SER A 170 -31.50 3.50 -2.93
CA SER A 170 -30.03 3.51 -3.03
C SER A 170 -29.49 2.13 -2.75
N ASP A 171 -28.38 1.79 -3.42
CA ASP A 171 -27.60 0.56 -3.22
C ASP A 171 -28.30 -0.75 -3.61
N GLU A 172 -29.36 -0.67 -4.44
CA GLU A 172 -30.04 -1.86 -5.00
C GLU A 172 -29.51 -2.23 -6.41
N ASP A 173 -28.92 -1.27 -7.12
CA ASP A 173 -28.38 -1.45 -8.49
C ASP A 173 -26.99 -2.09 -8.53
N GLY A 174 -26.60 -2.75 -7.50
CA GLY A 174 -25.27 -3.32 -7.40
C GLY A 174 -25.06 -4.56 -8.26
N PRO A 175 -23.82 -5.00 -8.40
CA PRO A 175 -23.54 -6.27 -9.05
C PRO A 175 -24.05 -7.42 -8.18
N ASP A 176 -24.89 -8.27 -8.78
CA ASP A 176 -25.50 -9.43 -8.13
C ASP A 176 -24.81 -10.74 -8.56
N ASP A 177 -24.69 -11.66 -7.62
CA ASP A 177 -24.43 -13.07 -7.90
C ASP A 177 -25.76 -13.75 -8.30
N LEU A 178 -26.09 -13.66 -9.59
CA LEU A 178 -27.39 -14.06 -10.11
C LEU A 178 -27.65 -15.56 -10.09
N ASP A 179 -26.60 -16.38 -10.08
CA ASP A 179 -26.70 -17.83 -10.09
C ASP A 179 -26.29 -18.49 -8.76
N GLY A 180 -25.80 -17.69 -7.81
CA GLY A 180 -25.46 -18.13 -6.46
C GLY A 180 -24.18 -18.97 -6.37
N ASP A 181 -23.27 -18.83 -7.36
CA ASP A 181 -22.01 -19.58 -7.40
C ASP A 181 -20.86 -18.93 -6.61
N GLY A 182 -21.08 -17.74 -6.04
CA GLY A 182 -20.12 -16.97 -5.25
C GLY A 182 -19.26 -16.03 -6.12
N HIS A 183 -19.57 -15.90 -7.40
CA HIS A 183 -18.85 -15.03 -8.32
C HIS A 183 -19.79 -14.01 -8.99
N ILE A 184 -19.30 -12.77 -9.07
CA ILE A 184 -19.99 -11.73 -9.84
C ILE A 184 -19.33 -11.67 -11.22
N THR A 185 -20.14 -11.95 -12.25
CA THR A 185 -19.68 -11.98 -13.62
C THR A 185 -20.17 -10.79 -14.43
N SER A 186 -19.45 -10.43 -15.48
CA SER A 186 -19.88 -9.43 -16.44
C SER A 186 -20.70 -10.11 -17.56
N MET A 187 -21.83 -9.51 -17.90
CA MET A 187 -22.64 -9.95 -19.04
C MET A 187 -22.16 -9.26 -20.32
N TRP A 188 -22.03 -10.04 -21.39
CA TRP A 188 -21.73 -9.55 -22.73
C TRP A 188 -22.96 -9.66 -23.60
N ILE A 189 -23.33 -8.57 -24.26
CA ILE A 189 -24.45 -8.52 -25.19
C ILE A 189 -23.89 -8.29 -26.60
N GLN A 190 -24.33 -9.09 -27.54
CA GLN A 190 -23.94 -8.89 -28.93
C GLN A 190 -24.62 -7.65 -29.49
N ASP A 191 -23.82 -6.71 -30.00
CA ASP A 191 -24.25 -5.43 -30.55
C ASP A 191 -23.45 -5.12 -31.82
N GLU A 192 -24.14 -4.69 -32.90
CA GLU A 192 -23.51 -4.31 -34.17
C GLU A 192 -22.51 -3.15 -34.02
N LEU A 193 -22.67 -2.31 -33.01
CA LEU A 193 -21.80 -1.20 -32.68
C LEU A 193 -20.85 -1.52 -31.50
N GLY A 194 -20.76 -2.79 -31.16
CA GLY A 194 -19.92 -3.28 -30.09
C GLY A 194 -18.44 -2.92 -30.31
N ARG A 195 -17.74 -2.66 -29.21
CA ARG A 195 -16.30 -2.31 -29.23
C ARG A 195 -15.39 -3.47 -28.87
N TYR A 196 -15.95 -4.64 -28.75
CA TYR A 196 -15.22 -5.87 -28.40
C TYR A 196 -15.63 -7.00 -29.32
N GLU A 197 -14.69 -7.83 -29.65
CA GLU A 197 -14.90 -9.08 -30.39
C GLU A 197 -14.28 -10.23 -29.59
N ILE A 198 -14.75 -11.45 -29.88
CA ILE A 198 -14.19 -12.65 -29.26
C ILE A 198 -12.76 -12.83 -29.79
N ASP A 199 -11.82 -13.09 -28.90
CA ASP A 199 -10.44 -13.38 -29.28
C ASP A 199 -10.38 -14.69 -30.08
N GLU A 200 -9.72 -14.66 -31.23
CA GLU A 200 -9.63 -15.81 -32.12
C GLU A 200 -8.75 -16.93 -31.56
N ASP A 201 -7.75 -16.57 -30.75
CA ASP A 201 -6.81 -17.52 -30.17
C ASP A 201 -7.37 -18.17 -28.90
N ASP A 202 -8.18 -17.43 -28.12
CA ASP A 202 -8.84 -17.95 -26.92
C ASP A 202 -10.26 -17.37 -26.78
N PRO A 203 -11.30 -18.13 -27.15
CA PRO A 203 -12.69 -17.65 -27.17
C PRO A 203 -13.28 -17.34 -25.77
N ARG A 204 -12.52 -17.53 -24.71
CA ARG A 204 -12.89 -17.11 -23.34
C ARG A 204 -12.63 -15.63 -23.12
N PHE A 205 -11.87 -14.98 -23.97
CA PHE A 205 -11.50 -13.58 -23.87
C PHE A 205 -12.17 -12.74 -24.95
N PHE A 206 -12.29 -11.45 -24.63
CA PHE A 206 -12.72 -10.42 -25.55
C PHE A 206 -11.57 -9.44 -25.75
N LYS A 207 -11.27 -9.11 -26.99
CA LYS A 207 -10.32 -8.07 -27.36
C LYS A 207 -11.07 -6.81 -27.82
N ARG A 208 -10.53 -5.66 -27.53
CA ARG A 208 -11.10 -4.40 -27.99
C ARG A 208 -10.79 -4.22 -29.48
N VAL A 209 -11.84 -3.87 -30.24
CA VAL A 209 -11.68 -3.48 -31.64
C VAL A 209 -11.04 -2.09 -31.70
N GLU A 210 -9.91 -1.96 -32.36
CA GLU A 210 -9.26 -0.67 -32.57
C GLU A 210 -9.99 0.13 -33.66
N ALA A 211 -9.92 1.46 -33.58
CA ALA A 211 -10.68 2.35 -34.47
C ALA A 211 -10.33 2.22 -35.97
N ASN A 212 -9.23 1.54 -36.30
CA ASN A 212 -8.74 1.32 -37.62
C ASN A 212 -8.82 -0.14 -38.08
N ASP A 213 -9.39 -1.02 -37.28
CA ASP A 213 -9.60 -2.40 -37.69
C ASP A 213 -10.69 -2.46 -38.80
N PRO A 214 -10.50 -3.22 -39.84
CA PRO A 214 -11.55 -3.40 -40.88
C PRO A 214 -12.77 -4.09 -40.25
N PRO A 215 -13.98 -3.70 -40.66
CA PRO A 215 -15.20 -4.34 -40.22
C PRO A 215 -15.31 -5.79 -40.63
#